data_fc750746baeac3cafda370e5274817a3
#
_entry.id   fc750746baeac3cafda370e5274817a3
#
_cell.length_a   1.000
_cell.length_b   1.000
_cell.length_c   1.000
_cell.angle_alpha   90.00
_cell.angle_beta   90.00
_cell.angle_gamma   90.00
#
_symmetry.space_group_name_H-M   'P 1'
#
loop_
_entity.id
_entity.type
_entity.pdbx_description
1 polymer ?
#
loop_
_entity_poly.entity_id
_entity_poly.type
_entity_poly.pdbx_seq_one_letter_code
_entity_poly.pdbx_strand_id
1 'polypeptide(L)'
;AFITVNQDGENQIVVSPGANARLTAEDVDAAGATLRAATVTLLQLEVPLDAVATAAATAAGAVVLNPAPVRALPEGLLGQVQVLVPNRVELAQLAGAPAPATVEEAARLAGGLPTRAVVVTLGADGALVVEDGRGSHVPAVPVRPVDTTAAGDAFCGGLADALAGGATLQDAARWAVRVAAAACMREGAQASLPTPGEVRDL
;
A
#
# COMPACT_ATOMS: atom_id res chain seq x y z
N ALA A 1 -14.19 13.76 -3.65
CA ALA A 1 -14.79 12.74 -2.79
C ALA A 1 -15.73 13.36 -1.77
N PHE A 2 -16.79 12.65 -1.42
CA PHE A 2 -17.64 12.94 -0.26
C PHE A 2 -17.34 11.90 0.80
N ILE A 3 -16.93 12.34 1.97
CA ILE A 3 -16.62 11.48 3.09
C ILE A 3 -17.69 11.70 4.16
N THR A 4 -18.43 10.65 4.49
CA THR A 4 -19.36 10.65 5.63
C THR A 4 -18.75 9.80 6.74
N VAL A 5 -18.73 10.35 7.95
CA VAL A 5 -18.24 9.66 9.15
C VAL A 5 -19.44 9.45 10.06
N ASN A 6 -19.71 8.22 10.48
CA ASN A 6 -20.75 7.92 11.45
C ASN A 6 -20.29 8.22 12.89
N GLN A 7 -21.20 8.03 13.87
CA GLN A 7 -20.89 8.31 15.30
C GLN A 7 -19.84 7.32 15.87
N ASP A 8 -19.65 6.17 15.22
CA ASP A 8 -18.68 5.15 15.63
C ASP A 8 -17.30 5.36 14.95
N GLY A 9 -17.15 6.44 14.15
CA GLY A 9 -15.91 6.78 13.47
C GLY A 9 -15.67 6.02 12.17
N GLU A 10 -16.65 5.24 11.68
CA GLU A 10 -16.55 4.58 10.39
C GLU A 10 -16.78 5.55 9.23
N ASN A 11 -15.97 5.47 8.20
CA ASN A 11 -16.06 6.32 7.02
C ASN A 11 -16.76 5.58 5.87
N GLN A 12 -17.64 6.31 5.17
CA GLN A 12 -18.11 5.93 3.85
C GLN A 12 -17.66 7.01 2.86
N ILE A 13 -16.95 6.59 1.83
CA ILE A 13 -16.35 7.50 0.84
C ILE A 13 -17.03 7.28 -0.51
N VAL A 14 -17.62 8.33 -1.05
CA VAL A 14 -18.14 8.37 -2.43
C VAL A 14 -17.16 9.16 -3.28
N VAL A 15 -16.55 8.49 -4.26
CA VAL A 15 -15.52 9.08 -5.12
C VAL A 15 -16.09 9.33 -6.51
N SER A 16 -15.92 10.55 -7.01
CA SER A 16 -16.00 10.85 -8.44
C SER A 16 -14.57 10.84 -8.99
N PRO A 17 -14.20 9.88 -9.84
CA PRO A 17 -12.79 9.65 -10.19
C PRO A 17 -12.16 10.80 -11.01
N GLY A 18 -12.96 11.61 -11.67
CA GLY A 18 -12.47 12.82 -12.37
C GLY A 18 -11.34 12.53 -13.35
N ALA A 19 -10.20 13.19 -13.16
CA ALA A 19 -9.02 13.03 -14.00
C ALA A 19 -8.39 11.63 -13.89
N ASN A 20 -8.50 10.97 -12.72
CA ASN A 20 -7.98 9.62 -12.55
C ASN A 20 -8.57 8.64 -13.57
N ALA A 21 -9.89 8.75 -13.88
CA ALA A 21 -10.53 7.89 -14.86
C ALA A 21 -10.11 8.14 -16.32
N ARG A 22 -9.34 9.19 -16.56
CA ARG A 22 -8.90 9.58 -17.92
C ARG A 22 -7.47 9.18 -18.22
N LEU A 23 -6.71 8.67 -17.24
CA LEU A 23 -5.36 8.18 -17.48
C LEU A 23 -5.41 6.97 -18.41
N THR A 24 -4.66 7.03 -19.50
CA THR A 24 -4.63 5.97 -20.52
C THR A 24 -3.29 5.22 -20.50
N ALA A 25 -3.25 4.05 -21.12
CA ALA A 25 -2.00 3.32 -21.33
C ALA A 25 -1.00 4.14 -22.17
N GLU A 26 -1.48 4.93 -23.14
CA GLU A 26 -0.65 5.81 -23.99
C GLU A 26 0.00 6.94 -23.15
N ASP A 27 -0.72 7.50 -22.18
CA ASP A 27 -0.15 8.50 -21.25
C ASP A 27 0.98 7.89 -20.42
N VAL A 28 0.80 6.64 -19.98
CA VAL A 28 1.82 5.89 -19.23
C VAL A 28 3.02 5.55 -20.12
N ASP A 29 2.80 5.12 -21.37
CA ASP A 29 3.86 4.86 -22.36
C ASP A 29 4.67 6.13 -22.65
N ALA A 30 4.01 7.28 -22.74
CA ALA A 30 4.69 8.57 -22.90
C ALA A 30 5.62 8.90 -21.72
N ALA A 31 5.28 8.45 -20.51
CA ALA A 31 6.11 8.56 -19.31
C ALA A 31 7.13 7.41 -19.13
N GLY A 32 7.22 6.51 -20.10
CA GLY A 32 8.00 5.27 -20.01
C GLY A 32 9.47 5.45 -19.65
N ALA A 33 10.10 6.57 -20.07
CA ALA A 33 11.48 6.87 -19.70
C ALA A 33 11.63 7.07 -18.17
N THR A 34 10.67 7.76 -17.54
CA THR A 34 10.63 7.98 -16.08
C THR A 34 10.41 6.66 -15.34
N LEU A 35 9.46 5.83 -15.78
CA LEU A 35 9.20 4.53 -15.18
C LEU A 35 10.42 3.60 -15.25
N ARG A 36 11.12 3.57 -16.36
CA ARG A 36 12.35 2.77 -16.51
C ARG A 36 13.52 3.29 -15.67
N ALA A 37 13.57 4.58 -15.38
CA ALA A 37 14.61 5.18 -14.54
C ALA A 37 14.33 5.07 -13.04
N ALA A 38 13.08 4.80 -12.66
CA ALA A 38 12.67 4.70 -11.26
C ALA A 38 13.19 3.42 -10.61
N THR A 39 13.76 3.55 -9.40
CA THR A 39 14.17 2.39 -8.57
C THR A 39 12.95 1.63 -8.03
N VAL A 40 11.88 2.36 -7.70
CA VAL A 40 10.60 1.83 -7.23
C VAL A 40 9.47 2.53 -7.96
N THR A 41 8.50 1.77 -8.44
CA THR A 41 7.24 2.27 -8.98
C THR A 41 6.11 1.85 -8.04
N LEU A 42 5.50 2.82 -7.36
CA LEU A 42 4.37 2.60 -6.47
C LEU A 42 3.07 2.82 -7.23
N LEU A 43 2.21 1.80 -7.22
CA LEU A 43 0.94 1.76 -7.93
C LEU A 43 -0.22 1.51 -6.96
N GLN A 44 -1.42 1.98 -7.32
CA GLN A 44 -2.69 1.62 -6.68
C GLN A 44 -3.80 1.48 -7.75
N LEU A 45 -5.05 1.23 -7.33
CA LEU A 45 -6.12 0.85 -8.25
C LEU A 45 -7.21 1.95 -8.41
N GLU A 46 -6.89 3.21 -8.16
CA GLU A 46 -7.82 4.34 -8.37
C GLU A 46 -7.77 4.94 -9.78
N VAL A 47 -6.97 4.35 -10.66
CA VAL A 47 -6.87 4.68 -12.07
C VAL A 47 -7.27 3.48 -12.94
N PRO A 48 -7.46 3.62 -14.26
CA PRO A 48 -7.76 2.49 -15.15
C PRO A 48 -6.72 1.37 -15.05
N LEU A 49 -7.20 0.12 -15.06
CA LEU A 49 -6.34 -1.05 -14.88
C LEU A 49 -5.36 -1.29 -16.02
N ASP A 50 -5.68 -0.87 -17.22
CA ASP A 50 -4.78 -0.89 -18.38
C ASP A 50 -3.58 0.03 -18.15
N ALA A 51 -3.79 1.23 -17.61
CA ALA A 51 -2.72 2.14 -17.22
C ALA A 51 -1.83 1.53 -16.12
N VAL A 52 -2.44 0.89 -15.10
CA VAL A 52 -1.70 0.18 -14.03
C VAL A 52 -0.86 -0.96 -14.61
N ALA A 53 -1.46 -1.79 -15.47
CA ALA A 53 -0.76 -2.92 -16.09
C ALA A 53 0.39 -2.45 -16.98
N THR A 54 0.18 -1.38 -17.78
CA THR A 54 1.23 -0.77 -18.61
C THR A 54 2.36 -0.22 -17.74
N ALA A 55 2.06 0.45 -16.64
CA ALA A 55 3.08 0.96 -15.72
C ALA A 55 3.91 -0.16 -15.08
N ALA A 56 3.23 -1.22 -14.63
CA ALA A 56 3.91 -2.39 -14.06
C ALA A 56 4.82 -3.09 -15.08
N ALA A 57 4.37 -3.23 -16.33
CA ALA A 57 5.14 -3.84 -17.40
C ALA A 57 6.34 -2.98 -17.87
N THR A 58 6.21 -1.64 -17.76
CA THR A 58 7.24 -0.68 -18.21
C THR A 58 8.31 -0.42 -17.15
N ALA A 59 7.99 -0.58 -15.87
CA ALA A 59 8.91 -0.36 -14.77
C ALA A 59 10.11 -1.32 -14.85
N ALA A 60 11.34 -0.75 -14.74
CA ALA A 60 12.56 -1.56 -14.68
C ALA A 60 12.99 -1.84 -13.22
N GLY A 61 12.57 -1.02 -12.28
CA GLY A 61 12.78 -1.19 -10.85
C GLY A 61 11.70 -2.04 -10.17
N ALA A 62 11.67 -2.02 -8.86
CA ALA A 62 10.68 -2.77 -8.09
C ALA A 62 9.27 -2.15 -8.24
N VAL A 63 8.28 -3.00 -8.52
CA VAL A 63 6.87 -2.61 -8.53
C VAL A 63 6.25 -2.92 -7.19
N VAL A 64 5.75 -1.89 -6.51
CA VAL A 64 4.96 -1.99 -5.28
C VAL A 64 3.52 -1.67 -5.64
N LEU A 65 2.59 -2.57 -5.34
CA LEU A 65 1.17 -2.37 -5.58
C LEU A 65 0.38 -2.33 -4.27
N ASN A 66 -0.28 -1.21 -4.00
CA ASN A 66 -1.36 -1.16 -3.02
C ASN A 66 -2.68 -1.45 -3.74
N PRO A 67 -3.35 -2.61 -3.47
CA PRO A 67 -4.53 -3.04 -4.21
C PRO A 67 -5.82 -2.35 -3.71
N ALA A 68 -5.78 -1.03 -3.57
CA ALA A 68 -6.87 -0.20 -3.06
C ALA A 68 -7.47 0.69 -4.17
N PRO A 69 -8.80 0.66 -4.36
CA PRO A 69 -9.75 -0.35 -3.88
C PRO A 69 -9.56 -1.70 -4.62
N VAL A 70 -9.87 -2.81 -3.95
CA VAL A 70 -9.75 -4.13 -4.59
C VAL A 70 -10.68 -4.23 -5.80
N ARG A 71 -10.12 -4.70 -6.90
CA ARG A 71 -10.81 -4.92 -8.18
C ARG A 71 -10.34 -6.23 -8.78
N ALA A 72 -11.11 -6.79 -9.72
CA ALA A 72 -10.63 -7.93 -10.52
C ALA A 72 -9.38 -7.49 -11.30
N LEU A 73 -8.25 -8.11 -10.98
CA LEU A 73 -6.97 -7.75 -11.59
C LEU A 73 -6.79 -8.44 -12.94
N PRO A 74 -6.15 -7.77 -13.93
CA PRO A 74 -5.76 -8.43 -15.18
C PRO A 74 -4.87 -9.65 -14.90
N GLU A 75 -5.04 -10.67 -15.73
CA GLU A 75 -4.19 -11.86 -15.68
C GLU A 75 -2.70 -11.47 -15.81
N GLY A 76 -1.87 -12.04 -14.97
CA GLY A 76 -0.41 -11.79 -14.98
C GLY A 76 0.04 -10.51 -14.29
N LEU A 77 -0.85 -9.58 -13.90
CA LEU A 77 -0.42 -8.34 -13.23
C LEU A 77 0.34 -8.64 -11.92
N LEU A 78 -0.19 -9.53 -11.07
CA LEU A 78 0.46 -9.86 -9.81
C LEU A 78 1.84 -10.50 -9.99
N GLY A 79 2.10 -11.18 -11.11
CA GLY A 79 3.42 -11.71 -11.45
C GLY A 79 4.47 -10.62 -11.75
N GLN A 80 4.05 -9.39 -12.03
CA GLN A 80 4.93 -8.23 -12.24
C GLN A 80 5.16 -7.43 -10.95
N VAL A 81 4.41 -7.74 -9.89
CA VAL A 81 4.47 -7.04 -8.60
C VAL A 81 5.49 -7.71 -7.70
N GLN A 82 6.53 -6.98 -7.28
CA GLN A 82 7.52 -7.46 -6.34
C GLN A 82 7.00 -7.43 -4.90
N VAL A 83 6.23 -6.37 -4.55
CA VAL A 83 5.65 -6.22 -3.21
C VAL A 83 4.19 -5.81 -3.33
N LEU A 84 3.30 -6.64 -2.82
CA LEU A 84 1.88 -6.32 -2.71
C LEU A 84 1.58 -5.81 -1.29
N VAL A 85 0.84 -4.69 -1.18
CA VAL A 85 0.59 -4.02 0.12
C VAL A 85 -0.91 -3.91 0.39
N PRO A 86 -1.61 -4.99 0.74
CA PRO A 86 -3.02 -4.96 1.13
C PRO A 86 -3.20 -4.66 2.63
N ASN A 87 -4.38 -4.15 3.01
CA ASN A 87 -4.87 -4.27 4.37
C ASN A 87 -5.56 -5.65 4.59
N ARG A 88 -6.06 -5.92 5.82
CA ARG A 88 -6.73 -7.19 6.15
C ARG A 88 -7.94 -7.49 5.26
N VAL A 89 -8.73 -6.47 4.94
CA VAL A 89 -9.95 -6.60 4.13
C VAL A 89 -9.58 -6.85 2.67
N GLU A 90 -8.63 -6.09 2.15
CA GLU A 90 -8.11 -6.25 0.79
C GLU A 90 -7.45 -7.61 0.60
N LEU A 91 -6.66 -8.07 1.58
CA LEU A 91 -6.06 -9.41 1.58
C LEU A 91 -7.13 -10.50 1.47
N ALA A 92 -8.18 -10.40 2.28
CA ALA A 92 -9.29 -11.34 2.26
C ALA A 92 -10.00 -11.38 0.90
N GLN A 93 -10.27 -10.21 0.32
CA GLN A 93 -10.90 -10.09 -0.99
C GLN A 93 -10.03 -10.69 -2.11
N LEU A 94 -8.72 -10.42 -2.09
CA LEU A 94 -7.78 -10.99 -3.06
C LEU A 94 -7.65 -12.51 -2.92
N ALA A 95 -7.70 -13.02 -1.69
CA ALA A 95 -7.60 -14.44 -1.40
C ALA A 95 -8.95 -15.20 -1.57
N GLY A 96 -10.06 -14.49 -1.80
CA GLY A 96 -11.40 -15.08 -1.83
C GLY A 96 -11.78 -15.75 -0.50
N ALA A 97 -11.37 -15.17 0.63
CA ALA A 97 -11.51 -15.75 1.97
C ALA A 97 -12.11 -14.72 2.96
N PRO A 98 -12.57 -15.15 4.15
CA PRO A 98 -12.90 -14.22 5.24
C PRO A 98 -11.71 -13.38 5.68
N ALA A 99 -11.99 -12.18 6.23
CA ALA A 99 -10.95 -11.32 6.77
C ALA A 99 -10.21 -12.01 7.92
N PRO A 100 -8.86 -12.03 7.89
CA PRO A 100 -8.07 -12.72 8.91
C PRO A 100 -8.20 -12.01 10.27
N ALA A 101 -8.52 -12.76 11.31
CA ALA A 101 -8.61 -12.25 12.67
C ALA A 101 -7.24 -12.18 13.36
N THR A 102 -6.31 -13.07 12.98
CA THR A 102 -4.98 -13.16 13.59
C THR A 102 -3.88 -12.90 12.56
N VAL A 103 -2.67 -12.64 13.07
CA VAL A 103 -1.46 -12.45 12.24
C VAL A 103 -1.11 -13.76 11.50
N GLU A 104 -1.32 -14.91 12.12
CA GLU A 104 -1.06 -16.22 11.54
C GLU A 104 -2.03 -16.54 10.38
N GLU A 105 -3.30 -16.14 10.52
CA GLU A 105 -4.27 -16.25 9.43
C GLU A 105 -3.90 -15.33 8.27
N ALA A 106 -3.50 -14.09 8.57
CA ALA A 106 -3.02 -13.17 7.56
C ALA A 106 -1.77 -13.70 6.84
N ALA A 107 -0.82 -14.29 7.57
CA ALA A 107 0.38 -14.90 6.99
C ALA A 107 0.05 -16.04 6.03
N ARG A 108 -0.90 -16.90 6.41
CA ARG A 108 -1.35 -18.02 5.57
C ARG A 108 -2.02 -17.54 4.29
N LEU A 109 -2.92 -16.53 4.38
CA LEU A 109 -3.58 -15.96 3.21
C LEU A 109 -2.59 -15.26 2.29
N ALA A 110 -1.70 -14.45 2.85
CA ALA A 110 -0.68 -13.71 2.10
C ALA A 110 0.30 -14.66 1.38
N GLY A 111 0.70 -15.75 2.03
CA GLY A 111 1.57 -16.76 1.44
C GLY A 111 0.94 -17.56 0.30
N GLY A 112 -0.39 -17.51 0.13
CA GLY A 112 -1.11 -18.13 -0.99
C GLY A 112 -1.24 -17.23 -2.23
N LEU A 113 -0.87 -15.96 -2.15
CA LEU A 113 -0.99 -15.04 -3.29
C LEU A 113 0.19 -15.23 -4.28
N PRO A 114 -0.05 -15.08 -5.59
CA PRO A 114 0.96 -15.29 -6.62
C PRO A 114 1.86 -14.06 -6.78
N THR A 115 2.47 -13.59 -5.70
CA THR A 115 3.41 -12.46 -5.66
C THR A 115 4.67 -12.87 -4.92
N ARG A 116 5.79 -12.18 -5.19
CA ARG A 116 7.07 -12.47 -4.53
C ARG A 116 7.02 -12.18 -3.03
N ALA A 117 6.44 -11.05 -2.67
CA ALA A 117 6.29 -10.65 -1.28
C ALA A 117 4.96 -9.91 -1.04
N VAL A 118 4.45 -10.03 0.17
CA VAL A 118 3.24 -9.32 0.63
C VAL A 118 3.55 -8.60 1.94
N VAL A 119 3.18 -7.34 2.04
CA VAL A 119 3.24 -6.57 3.29
C VAL A 119 1.82 -6.20 3.69
N VAL A 120 1.25 -6.90 4.65
CA VAL A 120 -0.13 -6.66 5.10
C VAL A 120 -0.15 -5.58 6.16
N THR A 121 -0.89 -4.49 5.94
CA THR A 121 -1.12 -3.50 6.99
C THR A 121 -2.19 -3.99 7.95
N LEU A 122 -1.90 -3.93 9.25
CA LEU A 122 -2.73 -4.50 10.33
C LEU A 122 -3.34 -3.42 11.24
N GLY A 123 -3.28 -2.15 10.85
CA GLY A 123 -3.75 -1.03 11.66
C GLY A 123 -2.98 -0.91 12.98
N ALA A 124 -3.67 -0.95 14.11
CA ALA A 124 -3.06 -0.85 15.44
C ALA A 124 -2.13 -2.03 15.79
N ASP A 125 -2.18 -3.13 15.02
CA ASP A 125 -1.26 -4.27 15.18
C ASP A 125 0.03 -4.12 14.36
N GLY A 126 0.19 -3.05 13.58
CA GLY A 126 1.38 -2.78 12.77
C GLY A 126 1.30 -3.36 11.38
N ALA A 127 2.27 -4.19 10.98
CA ALA A 127 2.32 -4.82 9.67
C ALA A 127 2.88 -6.25 9.74
N LEU A 128 2.55 -7.04 8.72
CA LEU A 128 3.09 -8.39 8.53
C LEU A 128 3.82 -8.43 7.19
N VAL A 129 5.08 -8.77 7.19
CA VAL A 129 5.88 -9.04 6.00
C VAL A 129 5.86 -10.54 5.73
N VAL A 130 5.47 -10.94 4.52
CA VAL A 130 5.56 -12.33 4.05
C VAL A 130 6.45 -12.33 2.81
N GLU A 131 7.60 -12.97 2.90
CA GLU A 131 8.58 -13.11 1.83
C GLU A 131 9.14 -14.53 1.84
N ASP A 132 9.24 -15.15 0.67
CA ASP A 132 9.72 -16.53 0.50
C ASP A 132 9.02 -17.55 1.43
N GLY A 133 7.71 -17.37 1.64
CA GLY A 133 6.89 -18.22 2.50
C GLY A 133 7.10 -18.02 4.01
N ARG A 134 7.88 -17.01 4.42
CA ARG A 134 8.15 -16.70 5.83
C ARG A 134 7.43 -15.43 6.24
N GLY A 135 6.61 -15.53 7.29
CA GLY A 135 5.93 -14.38 7.90
C GLY A 135 6.79 -13.75 9.01
N SER A 136 6.90 -12.43 9.03
CA SER A 136 7.56 -11.66 10.09
C SER A 136 6.69 -10.47 10.48
N HIS A 137 6.26 -10.43 11.72
CA HIS A 137 5.44 -9.35 12.26
C HIS A 137 6.29 -8.12 12.63
N VAL A 138 5.83 -6.95 12.20
CA VAL A 138 6.36 -5.64 12.58
C VAL A 138 5.32 -4.97 13.49
N PRO A 139 5.58 -4.84 14.79
CA PRO A 139 4.62 -4.24 15.71
C PRO A 139 4.38 -2.76 15.41
N ALA A 140 3.18 -2.28 15.70
CA ALA A 140 2.87 -0.86 15.59
C ALA A 140 3.70 -0.02 16.57
N VAL A 141 3.95 1.23 16.20
CA VAL A 141 4.46 2.23 17.12
C VAL A 141 3.28 2.75 17.94
N PRO A 142 3.34 2.71 19.28
CA PRO A 142 2.27 3.19 20.12
C PRO A 142 2.14 4.72 20.02
N VAL A 143 1.06 5.18 19.45
CA VAL A 143 0.71 6.60 19.34
C VAL A 143 -0.75 6.82 19.75
N ARG A 144 -1.11 8.04 20.09
CA ARG A 144 -2.52 8.43 20.25
C ARG A 144 -3.03 8.96 18.91
N PRO A 145 -3.84 8.19 18.17
CA PRO A 145 -4.32 8.63 16.88
C PRO A 145 -5.32 9.79 17.02
N VAL A 146 -5.19 10.75 16.13
CA VAL A 146 -6.12 11.88 15.94
C VAL A 146 -7.00 11.62 14.74
N ASP A 147 -6.38 11.22 13.62
CA ASP A 147 -7.04 10.92 12.36
C ASP A 147 -6.25 9.83 11.62
N THR A 148 -6.92 8.79 11.16
CA THR A 148 -6.27 7.69 10.42
C THR A 148 -6.36 7.86 8.90
N THR A 149 -6.90 8.97 8.43
CA THR A 149 -6.94 9.32 7.01
C THR A 149 -5.53 9.33 6.44
N ALA A 150 -5.35 8.76 5.24
CA ALA A 150 -4.06 8.63 4.55
C ALA A 150 -2.96 7.82 5.28
N ALA A 151 -3.27 7.12 6.39
CA ALA A 151 -2.27 6.28 7.06
C ALA A 151 -1.74 5.16 6.13
N GLY A 152 -2.61 4.57 5.31
CA GLY A 152 -2.23 3.60 4.29
C GLY A 152 -1.33 4.19 3.20
N ASP A 153 -1.65 5.40 2.73
CA ASP A 153 -0.86 6.11 1.73
C ASP A 153 0.53 6.48 2.28
N ALA A 154 0.57 6.97 3.53
CA ALA A 154 1.80 7.26 4.24
C ALA A 154 2.66 6.01 4.44
N PHE A 155 2.04 4.87 4.78
CA PHE A 155 2.71 3.58 4.86
C PHE A 155 3.34 3.20 3.52
N CYS A 156 2.56 3.22 2.45
CA CYS A 156 3.02 2.85 1.11
C CYS A 156 4.13 3.77 0.60
N GLY A 157 4.01 5.08 0.84
CA GLY A 157 5.05 6.06 0.50
C GLY A 157 6.35 5.82 1.27
N GLY A 158 6.25 5.60 2.60
CA GLY A 158 7.41 5.30 3.45
C GLY A 158 8.09 3.97 3.09
N LEU A 159 7.30 2.94 2.75
CA LEU A 159 7.81 1.65 2.27
C LEU A 159 8.60 1.82 0.97
N ALA A 160 8.00 2.51 -0.01
CA ALA A 160 8.61 2.72 -1.32
C ALA A 160 9.90 3.57 -1.23
N ASP A 161 9.91 4.62 -0.40
CA ASP A 161 11.09 5.46 -0.14
C ASP A 161 12.25 4.65 0.45
N ALA A 162 11.97 3.85 1.48
CA ALA A 162 12.99 3.02 2.11
C ALA A 162 13.54 1.94 1.15
N LEU A 163 12.66 1.31 0.36
CA LEU A 163 13.08 0.35 -0.67
C LEU A 163 13.93 1.01 -1.76
N ALA A 164 13.58 2.21 -2.18
CA ALA A 164 14.35 2.99 -3.15
C ALA A 164 15.74 3.35 -2.60
N GLY A 165 15.86 3.53 -1.28
CA GLY A 165 17.11 3.73 -0.55
C GLY A 165 17.93 2.44 -0.35
N GLY A 166 17.45 1.27 -0.79
CA GLY A 166 18.14 -0.01 -0.70
C GLY A 166 17.93 -0.75 0.63
N ALA A 167 16.93 -0.38 1.43
CA ALA A 167 16.58 -1.10 2.64
C ALA A 167 16.06 -2.52 2.32
N THR A 168 16.24 -3.46 3.26
CA THR A 168 15.55 -4.75 3.19
C THR A 168 14.03 -4.54 3.32
N LEU A 169 13.22 -5.48 2.81
CA LEU A 169 11.75 -5.38 2.93
C LEU A 169 11.30 -5.26 4.40
N GLN A 170 11.97 -5.97 5.29
CA GLN A 170 11.69 -5.94 6.73
C GLN A 170 12.00 -4.54 7.34
N ASP A 171 13.12 -3.92 6.98
CA ASP A 171 13.49 -2.59 7.49
C ASP A 171 12.62 -1.50 6.86
N ALA A 172 12.29 -1.63 5.58
CA ALA A 172 11.33 -0.77 4.90
C ALA A 172 9.95 -0.81 5.56
N ALA A 173 9.46 -2.00 5.94
CA ALA A 173 8.20 -2.16 6.65
C ALA A 173 8.25 -1.53 8.06
N ARG A 174 9.38 -1.66 8.80
CA ARG A 174 9.57 -0.97 10.10
C ARG A 174 9.51 0.54 9.95
N TRP A 175 10.18 1.08 8.92
CA TRP A 175 10.11 2.50 8.62
C TRP A 175 8.69 2.93 8.25
N ALA A 176 8.01 2.20 7.37
CA ALA A 176 6.66 2.48 6.92
C ALA A 176 5.64 2.50 8.08
N VAL A 177 5.76 1.60 9.05
CA VAL A 177 4.94 1.59 10.28
C VAL A 177 5.12 2.89 11.07
N ARG A 178 6.35 3.40 11.19
CA ARG A 178 6.62 4.69 11.88
C ARG A 178 6.03 5.87 11.10
N VAL A 179 6.19 5.88 9.76
CA VAL A 179 5.62 6.92 8.89
C VAL A 179 4.09 6.96 9.03
N ALA A 180 3.43 5.80 8.98
CA ALA A 180 1.99 5.70 9.15
C ALA A 180 1.53 6.14 10.56
N ALA A 181 2.25 5.74 11.61
CA ALA A 181 1.96 6.16 12.98
C ALA A 181 2.08 7.68 13.15
N ALA A 182 3.11 8.31 12.60
CA ALA A 182 3.30 9.76 12.63
C ALA A 182 2.17 10.50 11.87
N ALA A 183 1.73 9.98 10.72
CA ALA A 183 0.61 10.54 9.96
C ALA A 183 -0.70 10.52 10.78
N CYS A 184 -0.95 9.46 11.55
CA CYS A 184 -2.15 9.36 12.37
C CYS A 184 -2.23 10.38 13.52
N MET A 185 -1.15 11.08 13.85
CA MET A 185 -1.11 12.03 14.99
C MET A 185 -1.67 13.42 14.64
N ARG A 186 -2.05 13.66 13.40
CA ARG A 186 -2.56 14.94 12.89
C ARG A 186 -3.81 14.73 12.03
N GLU A 187 -4.66 15.76 11.97
CA GLU A 187 -5.83 15.76 11.10
C GLU A 187 -5.45 15.94 9.62
N GLY A 188 -6.24 15.32 8.76
CA GLY A 188 -6.20 15.48 7.31
C GLY A 188 -5.36 14.45 6.59
N ALA A 189 -5.43 14.47 5.26
CA ALA A 189 -4.72 13.54 4.39
C ALA A 189 -3.29 14.04 4.10
N GLN A 190 -3.14 14.89 3.09
CA GLN A 190 -1.83 15.40 2.69
C GLN A 190 -1.17 16.26 3.78
N ALA A 191 -1.96 17.00 4.57
CA ALA A 191 -1.46 17.85 5.64
C ALA A 191 -0.91 17.06 6.84
N SER A 192 -1.30 15.80 7.01
CA SER A 192 -0.84 14.92 8.09
C SER A 192 0.48 14.21 7.78
N LEU A 193 0.92 14.20 6.51
CA LEU A 193 2.13 13.48 6.12
C LEU A 193 3.37 14.03 6.85
N PRO A 194 4.16 13.16 7.51
CA PRO A 194 5.29 13.58 8.30
C PRO A 194 6.53 13.85 7.44
N THR A 195 7.42 14.68 7.94
CA THR A 195 8.79 14.78 7.43
C THR A 195 9.65 13.62 7.96
N PRO A 196 10.76 13.27 7.29
CA PRO A 196 11.68 12.24 7.79
C PRO A 196 12.26 12.53 9.19
N GLY A 197 12.39 13.81 9.57
CA GLY A 197 12.81 14.21 10.91
C GLY A 197 11.80 13.78 11.97
N GLU A 198 10.55 14.15 11.80
CA GLU A 198 9.45 13.79 12.72
C GLU A 198 9.30 12.29 12.89
N VAL A 199 9.52 11.52 11.83
CA VAL A 199 9.47 10.05 11.90
C VAL A 199 10.64 9.47 12.70
N ARG A 200 11.83 10.05 12.61
CA ARG A 200 13.00 9.62 13.40
C ARG A 200 12.85 9.89 14.90
N ASP A 201 12.13 10.94 15.25
CA ASP A 201 11.92 11.37 16.64
C ASP A 201 10.78 10.59 17.33
N LEU A 202 10.01 9.79 16.59
CA LEU A 202 8.92 8.95 17.09
C LEU A 202 9.46 7.63 17.66
#